data_40fd65e07a10cb95c32368345b500d24
#
_entry.id   40fd65e07a10cb95c32368345b500d24
#
_cell.length_a   1.000
_cell.length_b   1.000
_cell.length_c   1.000
_cell.angle_alpha   90.00
_cell.angle_beta   90.00
_cell.angle_gamma   90.00
#
_symmetry.space_group_name_H-M   'P 1'
#
loop_
_entity.id
_entity.type
_entity.pdbx_description
1 polymer ?
#
loop_
_entity_poly.entity_id
_entity_poly.type
_entity_poly.pdbx_seq_one_letter_code
_entity_poly.pdbx_strand_id
1 'polypeptide(L)'
;MNRTKNELADYAWNPVTGCLKDCRYCYAKKSALRFASDWRRNLAERPKVQQVGANLFALDAPWETTNNRFLNNPTGFMPTIHKYRMDWPQKVKVGSTIMVCTDGDLFGPWVPEDWILQVFAAAEMAPQHQYIFLTQYPVRYQNLANHGKLPMLENFWYGTTATVRKDGVWANSKYNTFVAIEPLLGPFEGDATKVIRELKWIVIGAETGQNAEKVIPKAGWIQDILASADATGTPVFMRSSMERVVGSKGMRRDKPPVFLEKIPTKAQKERLWETCTVCGEYRPMKDMYALLLRRKRGESPKRVACMCPGCYEQFSRDHFERREER
;
A
#
# COMPACT_ATOMS: atom_id res chain seq x y z
N MET A 1 6.89 7.49 -8.08
CA MET A 1 6.58 6.79 -6.81
C MET A 1 7.83 6.73 -5.96
N ASN A 2 7.73 7.05 -4.67
CA ASN A 2 8.88 7.14 -3.78
C ASN A 2 8.87 5.98 -2.78
N ARG A 3 10.05 5.47 -2.42
CA ARG A 3 10.18 4.58 -1.26
C ARG A 3 9.69 5.32 -0.02
N THR A 4 8.94 4.63 0.82
CA THR A 4 8.41 5.22 2.04
C THR A 4 9.10 4.67 3.28
N LYS A 5 9.14 5.50 4.35
CA LYS A 5 9.51 5.04 5.69
C LYS A 5 8.30 4.48 6.46
N ASN A 6 7.14 4.40 5.83
CA ASN A 6 5.95 3.82 6.44
C ASN A 6 6.18 2.31 6.68
N GLU A 7 6.02 1.87 7.91
CA GLU A 7 6.28 0.48 8.32
C GLU A 7 5.35 -0.55 7.66
N LEU A 8 4.25 -0.11 7.05
CA LEU A 8 3.27 -0.98 6.39
C LEU A 8 3.55 -1.19 4.90
N ALA A 9 4.37 -0.35 4.27
CA ALA A 9 4.54 -0.37 2.83
C ALA A 9 5.97 -0.09 2.37
N ASP A 10 6.32 -0.55 1.19
CA ASP A 10 7.61 -0.27 0.53
C ASP A 10 7.59 1.08 -0.17
N TYR A 11 6.43 1.44 -0.72
CA TYR A 11 6.25 2.67 -1.50
C TYR A 11 5.00 3.44 -1.09
N ALA A 12 5.05 4.75 -1.26
CA ALA A 12 3.89 5.62 -1.27
C ALA A 12 3.58 6.06 -2.71
N TRP A 13 2.32 5.92 -3.10
CA TRP A 13 1.80 6.35 -4.39
C TRP A 13 0.64 7.33 -4.16
N ASN A 14 0.85 8.57 -4.57
CA ASN A 14 -0.07 9.67 -4.32
C ASN A 14 -0.62 10.24 -5.66
N PRO A 15 -1.49 9.50 -6.38
CA PRO A 15 -2.14 10.01 -7.58
C PRO A 15 -3.18 11.07 -7.26
N VAL A 16 -3.74 11.04 -6.05
CA VAL A 16 -4.55 12.11 -5.47
C VAL A 16 -3.91 12.56 -4.18
N THR A 17 -3.76 13.88 -4.00
CA THR A 17 -3.23 14.50 -2.80
C THR A 17 -4.23 15.49 -2.23
N GLY A 18 -4.02 15.91 -0.98
CA GLY A 18 -4.85 16.91 -0.33
C GLY A 18 -6.10 16.35 0.34
N CYS A 19 -6.61 17.11 1.31
CA CYS A 19 -7.71 16.69 2.15
C CYS A 19 -8.39 17.93 2.75
N LEU A 20 -9.71 17.97 2.78
CA LEU A 20 -10.47 19.06 3.39
C LEU A 20 -10.81 18.80 4.87
N LYS A 21 -10.50 17.61 5.41
CA LYS A 21 -10.64 17.33 6.85
C LYS A 21 -9.50 18.02 7.61
N ASP A 22 -9.84 18.74 8.64
CA ASP A 22 -8.87 19.50 9.45
C ASP A 22 -8.49 18.71 10.73
N CYS A 23 -7.77 17.60 10.57
CA CYS A 23 -7.31 16.80 11.71
C CYS A 23 -6.16 17.51 12.42
N ARG A 24 -6.25 17.71 13.73
CA ARG A 24 -5.20 18.37 14.55
C ARG A 24 -3.85 17.64 14.52
N TYR A 25 -3.87 16.30 14.36
CA TYR A 25 -2.69 15.44 14.31
C TYR A 25 -2.18 15.18 12.88
N CYS A 26 -2.78 15.79 11.84
CA CYS A 26 -2.43 15.50 10.44
C CYS A 26 -0.99 15.94 10.10
N TYR A 27 -0.07 14.98 10.01
CA TYR A 27 1.29 15.23 9.58
C TYR A 27 1.38 15.56 8.08
N ALA A 28 0.53 14.94 7.27
CA ALA A 28 0.51 15.14 5.81
C ALA A 28 0.18 16.60 5.46
N LYS A 29 -0.81 17.21 6.13
CA LYS A 29 -1.14 18.63 5.96
C LYS A 29 0.03 19.53 6.33
N LYS A 30 0.68 19.27 7.49
CA LYS A 30 1.84 20.04 7.94
C LYS A 30 3.01 19.92 6.96
N SER A 31 3.28 18.71 6.48
CA SER A 31 4.32 18.44 5.49
C SER A 31 4.01 19.11 4.15
N ALA A 32 2.79 18.93 3.63
CA ALA A 32 2.38 19.52 2.37
C ALA A 32 2.52 21.04 2.37
N LEU A 33 2.00 21.72 3.41
CA LEU A 33 2.09 23.18 3.52
C LEU A 33 3.52 23.69 3.70
N ARG A 34 4.39 22.92 4.37
CA ARG A 34 5.80 23.28 4.54
C ARG A 34 6.57 23.28 3.21
N PHE A 35 6.22 22.34 2.32
CA PHE A 35 6.95 22.13 1.05
C PHE A 35 6.19 22.59 -0.19
N ALA A 36 4.98 23.15 -0.03
CA ALA A 36 4.16 23.64 -1.15
C ALA A 36 4.67 24.97 -1.75
N SER A 37 5.73 25.58 -1.18
CA SER A 37 6.09 26.96 -1.54
C SER A 37 4.90 27.91 -1.29
N ASP A 38 4.80 29.02 -2.02
CA ASP A 38 3.59 29.85 -1.98
C ASP A 38 2.50 29.25 -2.89
N TRP A 39 1.70 28.36 -2.34
CA TRP A 39 0.66 27.65 -3.10
C TRP A 39 -0.42 28.61 -3.65
N ARG A 40 -0.67 29.77 -3.02
CA ARG A 40 -1.60 30.77 -3.53
C ARG A 40 -1.04 31.42 -4.79
N ARG A 41 0.25 31.70 -4.81
CA ARG A 41 0.96 32.17 -5.99
C ARG A 41 0.97 31.12 -7.08
N ASN A 42 1.20 29.85 -6.74
CA ASN A 42 1.13 28.74 -7.68
C ASN A 42 -0.24 28.66 -8.36
N LEU A 43 -1.34 28.89 -7.62
CA LEU A 43 -2.69 28.93 -8.18
C LEU A 43 -2.94 30.18 -9.05
N ALA A 44 -2.32 31.30 -8.74
CA ALA A 44 -2.43 32.55 -9.52
C ALA A 44 -1.64 32.47 -10.83
N GLU A 45 -0.49 31.83 -10.86
CA GLU A 45 0.38 31.64 -12.02
C GLU A 45 -0.13 30.53 -12.97
N ARG A 46 -1.43 30.50 -13.23
CA ARG A 46 -2.02 29.51 -14.15
C ARG A 46 -1.29 29.47 -15.50
N PRO A 47 -0.77 28.32 -15.95
CA PRO A 47 -1.60 27.39 -16.73
C PRO A 47 -1.44 25.90 -16.37
N LYS A 48 -0.61 25.55 -15.39
CA LYS A 48 -0.27 24.14 -15.08
C LYS A 48 -1.24 23.45 -14.14
N VAL A 49 -2.06 24.21 -13.39
CA VAL A 49 -3.09 23.72 -12.47
C VAL A 49 -4.45 24.04 -13.00
N GLN A 50 -5.24 23.01 -13.30
CA GLN A 50 -6.62 23.18 -13.73
C GLN A 50 -7.53 23.10 -12.51
N GLN A 51 -8.37 24.11 -12.29
CA GLN A 51 -9.44 24.02 -11.32
C GLN A 51 -10.62 23.28 -11.95
N VAL A 52 -10.96 22.11 -11.41
CA VAL A 52 -12.01 21.23 -11.94
C VAL A 52 -13.27 21.21 -11.07
N GLY A 53 -13.25 21.93 -9.96
CA GLY A 53 -14.38 22.10 -9.05
C GLY A 53 -14.05 23.05 -7.91
N ALA A 54 -15.01 23.28 -7.00
CA ALA A 54 -14.75 24.07 -5.79
C ALA A 54 -13.67 23.37 -4.95
N ASN A 55 -12.50 24.01 -4.81
CA ASN A 55 -11.34 23.49 -4.11
C ASN A 55 -10.77 22.16 -4.67
N LEU A 56 -11.08 21.82 -5.93
CA LEU A 56 -10.60 20.63 -6.62
C LEU A 56 -9.72 21.03 -7.79
N PHE A 57 -8.57 20.36 -7.91
CA PHE A 57 -7.58 20.69 -8.91
C PHE A 57 -7.07 19.45 -9.66
N ALA A 58 -6.60 19.64 -10.88
CA ALA A 58 -5.98 18.61 -11.69
C ALA A 58 -4.65 19.08 -12.26
N LEU A 59 -3.67 18.16 -12.33
CA LEU A 59 -2.38 18.35 -12.97
C LEU A 59 -2.13 17.23 -13.98
N ASP A 60 -1.91 17.60 -15.23
CA ASP A 60 -1.55 16.67 -16.31
C ASP A 60 -0.03 16.38 -16.33
N ALA A 61 0.78 17.31 -15.84
CA ALA A 61 2.24 17.22 -15.79
C ALA A 61 2.77 17.64 -14.40
N PRO A 62 4.00 17.21 -14.02
CA PRO A 62 4.63 17.70 -12.80
C PRO A 62 4.79 19.21 -12.80
N TRP A 63 4.59 19.84 -11.64
CA TRP A 63 4.91 21.24 -11.46
C TRP A 63 6.41 21.38 -11.18
N GLU A 64 7.12 22.01 -12.08
CA GLU A 64 8.54 22.32 -11.93
C GLU A 64 8.75 23.80 -11.61
N THR A 65 9.51 24.06 -10.55
CA THR A 65 9.89 25.42 -10.18
C THR A 65 11.00 25.95 -11.08
N THR A 66 11.24 27.26 -11.07
CA THR A 66 12.33 27.91 -11.80
C THR A 66 13.73 27.35 -11.47
N ASN A 67 13.89 26.66 -10.33
CA ASN A 67 15.13 26.02 -9.89
C ASN A 67 15.13 24.50 -10.19
N ASN A 68 14.36 24.02 -11.16
CA ASN A 68 14.23 22.62 -11.58
C ASN A 68 13.87 21.67 -10.43
N ARG A 69 13.09 22.14 -9.46
CA ARG A 69 12.54 21.33 -8.37
C ARG A 69 11.08 21.01 -8.62
N PHE A 70 10.71 19.76 -8.47
CA PHE A 70 9.31 19.35 -8.54
C PHE A 70 8.59 19.64 -7.23
N LEU A 71 7.43 20.31 -7.32
CA LEU A 71 6.54 20.48 -6.19
C LEU A 71 5.56 19.30 -6.14
N ASN A 72 5.59 18.55 -5.06
CA ASN A 72 4.67 17.44 -4.85
C ASN A 72 3.23 17.90 -4.60
N ASN A 73 3.07 19.02 -3.92
CA ASN A 73 1.78 19.61 -3.53
C ASN A 73 1.70 21.09 -3.94
N PRO A 74 1.68 21.41 -5.24
CA PRO A 74 1.70 22.82 -5.69
C PRO A 74 0.43 23.59 -5.32
N THR A 75 -0.65 22.89 -4.98
CA THR A 75 -1.95 23.42 -4.52
C THR A 75 -2.07 23.50 -3.00
N GLY A 76 -0.95 23.39 -2.28
CA GLY A 76 -0.94 23.29 -0.82
C GLY A 76 -1.49 21.96 -0.35
N PHE A 77 -2.62 21.94 0.33
CA PHE A 77 -3.28 20.72 0.77
C PHE A 77 -4.71 20.60 0.21
N MET A 78 -4.97 21.27 -0.91
CA MET A 78 -6.24 21.16 -1.64
C MET A 78 -6.29 19.84 -2.41
N PRO A 79 -7.46 19.17 -2.46
CA PRO A 79 -7.62 17.93 -3.22
C PRO A 79 -7.24 18.10 -4.68
N THR A 80 -6.27 17.31 -5.11
CA THR A 80 -5.66 17.43 -6.44
C THR A 80 -5.39 16.07 -7.04
N ILE A 81 -5.89 15.82 -8.26
CA ILE A 81 -5.53 14.64 -9.05
C ILE A 81 -4.29 14.93 -9.89
N HIS A 82 -3.31 14.04 -9.81
CA HIS A 82 -2.06 14.09 -10.57
C HIS A 82 -2.09 13.02 -11.65
N LYS A 83 -2.64 13.32 -12.82
CA LYS A 83 -2.83 12.34 -13.89
C LYS A 83 -1.53 11.69 -14.37
N TYR A 84 -0.44 12.45 -14.35
CA TYR A 84 0.91 11.96 -14.70
C TYR A 84 1.50 10.94 -13.72
N ARG A 85 0.82 10.68 -12.57
CA ARG A 85 1.24 9.67 -11.59
C ARG A 85 0.48 8.35 -11.73
N MET A 86 -0.51 8.27 -12.61
CA MET A 86 -1.36 7.08 -12.73
C MET A 86 -0.59 5.83 -13.17
N ASP A 87 0.42 5.99 -14.02
CA ASP A 87 1.24 4.88 -14.51
C ASP A 87 2.42 4.48 -13.60
N TRP A 88 2.57 5.14 -12.44
CA TRP A 88 3.73 4.90 -11.57
C TRP A 88 3.82 3.48 -11.00
N PRO A 89 2.74 2.81 -10.59
CA PRO A 89 2.82 1.42 -10.16
C PRO A 89 3.38 0.49 -11.24
N GLN A 90 3.02 0.70 -12.50
CA GLN A 90 3.48 -0.10 -13.64
C GLN A 90 5.00 0.01 -13.90
N LYS A 91 5.62 1.12 -13.46
CA LYS A 91 7.07 1.35 -13.58
C LYS A 91 7.89 0.55 -12.57
N VAL A 92 7.28 0.03 -11.51
CA VAL A 92 7.92 -0.82 -10.51
C VAL A 92 7.71 -2.27 -10.91
N LYS A 93 8.73 -2.88 -11.48
CA LYS A 93 8.65 -4.25 -12.04
C LYS A 93 8.50 -5.34 -10.99
N VAL A 94 8.90 -5.04 -9.76
CA VAL A 94 8.91 -6.04 -8.69
C VAL A 94 7.73 -5.82 -7.77
N GLY A 95 6.99 -6.88 -7.50
CA GLY A 95 5.88 -6.86 -6.55
C GLY A 95 6.28 -6.21 -5.23
N SER A 96 5.49 -5.27 -4.76
CA SER A 96 5.79 -4.43 -3.61
C SER A 96 4.49 -4.06 -2.90
N THR A 97 4.57 -3.73 -1.64
CA THR A 97 3.42 -3.15 -0.93
C THR A 97 3.40 -1.64 -1.15
N ILE A 98 2.29 -1.15 -1.65
CA ILE A 98 2.08 0.26 -2.00
C ILE A 98 0.98 0.85 -1.14
N MET A 99 1.30 1.88 -0.36
CA MET A 99 0.28 2.68 0.32
C MET A 99 -0.20 3.80 -0.61
N VAL A 100 -1.51 3.84 -0.82
CA VAL A 100 -2.14 4.74 -1.78
C VAL A 100 -2.63 6.00 -1.08
N CYS A 101 -2.32 7.17 -1.64
CA CYS A 101 -2.79 8.49 -1.20
C CYS A 101 -2.45 8.83 0.27
N THR A 102 -1.17 8.62 0.67
CA THR A 102 -0.69 8.99 2.02
C THR A 102 -0.71 10.49 2.28
N ASP A 103 -0.72 11.30 1.23
CA ASP A 103 -0.72 12.77 1.29
C ASP A 103 -2.15 13.35 1.13
N GLY A 104 -3.17 12.55 1.43
CA GLY A 104 -4.58 12.95 1.36
C GLY A 104 -5.52 11.85 1.83
N ASP A 105 -6.80 11.99 1.54
CA ASP A 105 -7.81 10.94 1.72
C ASP A 105 -8.58 10.76 0.41
N LEU A 106 -8.27 9.67 -0.31
CA LEU A 106 -8.87 9.35 -1.60
C LEU A 106 -10.40 9.18 -1.52
N PHE A 107 -10.90 8.76 -0.37
CA PHE A 107 -12.31 8.45 -0.17
C PHE A 107 -13.06 9.57 0.57
N GLY A 108 -12.43 10.72 0.74
CA GLY A 108 -13.08 11.92 1.29
C GLY A 108 -14.32 12.29 0.45
N PRO A 109 -15.39 12.81 1.09
CA PRO A 109 -16.65 13.13 0.40
C PRO A 109 -16.51 14.19 -0.71
N TRP A 110 -15.44 14.97 -0.68
CA TRP A 110 -15.09 15.97 -1.70
C TRP A 110 -14.41 15.37 -2.94
N VAL A 111 -13.88 14.13 -2.85
CA VAL A 111 -13.18 13.51 -3.98
C VAL A 111 -14.22 12.96 -4.98
N PRO A 112 -14.18 13.37 -6.25
CA PRO A 112 -15.04 12.83 -7.29
C PRO A 112 -14.89 11.30 -7.41
N GLU A 113 -15.99 10.61 -7.65
CA GLU A 113 -15.98 9.16 -7.77
C GLU A 113 -15.11 8.67 -8.94
N ASP A 114 -15.15 9.40 -10.05
CA ASP A 114 -14.33 9.09 -11.23
C ASP A 114 -12.82 9.10 -10.93
N TRP A 115 -12.34 9.94 -10.00
CA TRP A 115 -10.94 9.92 -9.57
C TRP A 115 -10.60 8.62 -8.83
N ILE A 116 -11.51 8.16 -7.97
CA ILE A 116 -11.35 6.88 -7.25
C ILE A 116 -11.26 5.72 -8.25
N LEU A 117 -12.16 5.70 -9.22
CA LEU A 117 -12.21 4.66 -10.24
C LEU A 117 -10.96 4.68 -11.15
N GLN A 118 -10.46 5.86 -11.51
CA GLN A 118 -9.18 6.00 -12.23
C GLN A 118 -8.00 5.43 -11.43
N VAL A 119 -7.97 5.66 -10.11
CA VAL A 119 -6.91 5.11 -9.24
C VAL A 119 -7.01 3.59 -9.16
N PHE A 120 -8.21 3.02 -9.04
CA PHE A 120 -8.40 1.57 -9.07
C PHE A 120 -7.94 0.97 -10.39
N ALA A 121 -8.39 1.52 -11.52
CA ALA A 121 -7.99 1.05 -12.84
C ALA A 121 -6.45 1.10 -13.02
N ALA A 122 -5.80 2.16 -12.54
CA ALA A 122 -4.34 2.27 -12.60
C ALA A 122 -3.62 1.24 -11.71
N ALA A 123 -4.21 0.88 -10.56
CA ALA A 123 -3.68 -0.16 -9.68
C ALA A 123 -3.88 -1.57 -10.29
N GLU A 124 -5.02 -1.83 -10.92
CA GLU A 124 -5.33 -3.09 -11.60
C GLU A 124 -4.37 -3.38 -12.76
N MET A 125 -3.86 -2.33 -13.42
CA MET A 125 -2.84 -2.46 -14.48
C MET A 125 -1.46 -2.89 -13.95
N ALA A 126 -1.27 -3.00 -12.63
CA ALA A 126 -0.04 -3.47 -12.01
C ALA A 126 -0.34 -4.48 -10.88
N PRO A 127 -0.89 -5.66 -11.23
CA PRO A 127 -1.42 -6.64 -10.29
C PRO A 127 -0.35 -7.32 -9.42
N GLN A 128 0.94 -7.15 -9.76
CA GLN A 128 2.05 -7.69 -8.98
C GLN A 128 2.22 -7.02 -7.60
N HIS A 129 1.52 -5.92 -7.32
CA HIS A 129 1.64 -5.16 -6.07
C HIS A 129 0.49 -5.47 -5.11
N GLN A 130 0.76 -5.32 -3.82
CA GLN A 130 -0.26 -5.22 -2.78
C GLN A 130 -0.59 -3.74 -2.57
N TYR A 131 -1.86 -3.36 -2.64
CA TYR A 131 -2.32 -1.99 -2.48
C TYR A 131 -3.03 -1.80 -1.15
N ILE A 132 -2.58 -0.84 -0.36
CA ILE A 132 -3.18 -0.46 0.92
C ILE A 132 -3.89 0.88 0.72
N PHE A 133 -5.20 0.85 0.77
CA PHE A 133 -6.06 2.03 0.79
C PHE A 133 -6.47 2.32 2.23
N LEU A 134 -6.41 3.58 2.65
CA LEU A 134 -6.75 3.98 4.01
C LEU A 134 -7.59 5.24 4.00
N THR A 135 -8.68 5.26 4.78
CA THR A 135 -9.59 6.42 4.86
C THR A 135 -10.17 6.64 6.24
N GLN A 136 -10.57 7.87 6.51
CA GLN A 136 -11.42 8.23 7.65
C GLN A 136 -12.91 8.30 7.29
N TYR A 137 -13.28 7.89 6.07
CA TYR A 137 -14.65 7.92 5.56
C TYR A 137 -15.10 6.53 5.08
N PRO A 138 -15.24 5.55 5.99
CA PRO A 138 -15.53 4.16 5.64
C PRO A 138 -16.86 3.96 4.92
N VAL A 139 -17.83 4.86 5.10
CA VAL A 139 -19.10 4.86 4.37
C VAL A 139 -18.89 4.93 2.85
N ARG A 140 -17.78 5.54 2.39
CA ARG A 140 -17.45 5.60 0.96
C ARG A 140 -17.14 4.20 0.39
N TYR A 141 -16.44 3.36 1.16
CA TYR A 141 -16.22 1.96 0.77
C TYR A 141 -17.55 1.21 0.64
N GLN A 142 -18.42 1.36 1.62
CA GLN A 142 -19.73 0.71 1.59
C GLN A 142 -20.55 1.13 0.38
N ASN A 143 -20.58 2.45 0.08
CA ASN A 143 -21.31 2.97 -1.07
C ASN A 143 -20.74 2.40 -2.39
N LEU A 144 -19.42 2.40 -2.57
CA LEU A 144 -18.79 1.83 -3.76
C LEU A 144 -19.05 0.32 -3.87
N ALA A 145 -18.98 -0.41 -2.76
CA ALA A 145 -19.25 -1.85 -2.73
C ALA A 145 -20.71 -2.16 -3.09
N ASN A 146 -21.67 -1.42 -2.55
CA ASN A 146 -23.09 -1.60 -2.82
C ASN A 146 -23.45 -1.36 -4.30
N HIS A 147 -22.67 -0.51 -4.99
CA HIS A 147 -22.84 -0.22 -6.41
C HIS A 147 -21.93 -1.09 -7.32
N GLY A 148 -21.22 -2.08 -6.77
CA GLY A 148 -20.30 -2.92 -7.53
C GLY A 148 -19.07 -2.20 -8.10
N LYS A 149 -18.71 -1.05 -7.51
CA LYS A 149 -17.60 -0.18 -7.95
C LYS A 149 -16.35 -0.31 -7.09
N LEU A 150 -16.40 -1.05 -5.99
CA LEU A 150 -15.23 -1.34 -5.16
C LEU A 150 -14.61 -2.66 -5.64
N PRO A 151 -13.37 -2.68 -6.16
CA PRO A 151 -12.75 -3.90 -6.63
C PRO A 151 -12.59 -4.95 -5.52
N MET A 152 -12.98 -6.19 -5.79
CA MET A 152 -12.86 -7.33 -4.88
C MET A 152 -11.65 -8.18 -5.31
N LEU A 153 -10.44 -7.65 -5.10
CA LEU A 153 -9.19 -8.25 -5.51
C LEU A 153 -8.36 -8.67 -4.29
N GLU A 154 -7.66 -9.80 -4.39
CA GLU A 154 -6.85 -10.34 -3.29
C GLU A 154 -5.69 -9.42 -2.88
N ASN A 155 -5.22 -8.62 -3.80
CA ASN A 155 -4.11 -7.68 -3.59
C ASN A 155 -4.57 -6.27 -3.20
N PHE A 156 -5.88 -6.02 -3.00
CA PHE A 156 -6.41 -4.73 -2.54
C PHE A 156 -6.85 -4.84 -1.08
N TRP A 157 -6.34 -3.94 -0.25
CA TRP A 157 -6.59 -3.87 1.18
C TRP A 157 -7.25 -2.54 1.55
N TYR A 158 -8.42 -2.62 2.15
CA TYR A 158 -9.25 -1.46 2.48
C TYR A 158 -9.26 -1.21 3.98
N GLY A 159 -8.57 -0.17 4.41
CA GLY A 159 -8.41 0.21 5.81
C GLY A 159 -9.28 1.37 6.22
N THR A 160 -9.77 1.32 7.43
CA THR A 160 -10.39 2.46 8.10
C THR A 160 -9.45 3.01 9.15
N THR A 161 -9.17 4.31 9.11
CA THR A 161 -8.49 4.99 10.22
C THR A 161 -9.51 5.33 11.29
N ALA A 162 -9.30 4.81 12.50
CA ALA A 162 -10.06 5.15 13.68
C ALA A 162 -9.12 5.67 14.79
N THR A 163 -9.60 6.54 15.66
CA THR A 163 -8.88 7.03 16.84
C THR A 163 -9.51 6.49 18.12
N VAL A 164 -10.79 6.25 18.03
CA VAL A 164 -11.63 5.60 19.04
C VAL A 164 -12.68 4.77 18.33
N ARG A 165 -13.34 3.86 19.02
CA ARG A 165 -14.34 2.97 18.42
C ARG A 165 -15.50 3.68 17.73
N LYS A 166 -15.96 4.80 18.27
CA LYS A 166 -17.10 5.57 17.71
C LYS A 166 -16.85 6.15 16.33
N ASP A 167 -15.60 6.14 15.85
CA ASP A 167 -15.26 6.70 14.53
C ASP A 167 -15.83 5.89 13.35
N GLY A 168 -16.39 4.72 13.65
CA GLY A 168 -16.88 3.79 12.63
C GLY A 168 -15.75 3.00 11.98
N VAL A 169 -16.02 1.75 11.68
CA VAL A 169 -15.09 0.86 10.97
C VAL A 169 -15.90 0.11 9.92
N TRP A 170 -15.43 0.10 8.69
CA TRP A 170 -16.01 -0.75 7.67
C TRP A 170 -15.31 -2.12 7.70
N ALA A 171 -16.05 -3.11 8.14
CA ALA A 171 -15.63 -4.50 8.19
C ALA A 171 -16.52 -5.32 7.26
N ASN A 172 -15.91 -6.12 6.37
CA ASN A 172 -16.64 -6.94 5.42
C ASN A 172 -15.76 -8.13 5.01
N SER A 173 -16.19 -9.33 5.34
CA SER A 173 -15.44 -10.58 5.13
C SER A 173 -15.15 -10.91 3.66
N LYS A 174 -15.93 -10.36 2.71
CA LYS A 174 -15.70 -10.53 1.26
C LYS A 174 -14.49 -9.75 0.74
N TYR A 175 -14.04 -8.73 1.48
CA TYR A 175 -12.92 -7.87 1.12
C TYR A 175 -11.74 -8.09 2.08
N ASN A 176 -10.56 -7.63 1.71
CA ASN A 176 -9.46 -7.53 2.66
C ASN A 176 -9.59 -6.24 3.45
N THR A 177 -10.37 -6.28 4.52
CA THR A 177 -10.61 -5.12 5.37
C THR A 177 -9.70 -5.13 6.61
N PHE A 178 -9.28 -3.95 7.03
CA PHE A 178 -8.49 -3.77 8.26
C PHE A 178 -8.82 -2.44 8.94
N VAL A 179 -8.40 -2.30 10.19
CA VAL A 179 -8.49 -1.04 10.92
C VAL A 179 -7.09 -0.55 11.30
N ALA A 180 -6.84 0.74 11.10
CA ALA A 180 -5.69 1.45 11.63
C ALA A 180 -6.16 2.37 12.76
N ILE A 181 -5.94 1.93 14.01
CA ILE A 181 -6.24 2.72 15.21
C ILE A 181 -5.02 3.62 15.46
N GLU A 182 -4.97 4.72 14.77
CA GLU A 182 -3.77 5.57 14.69
C GLU A 182 -4.14 7.05 14.53
N PRO A 183 -3.91 7.88 15.55
CA PRO A 183 -3.43 7.51 16.90
C PRO A 183 -4.55 6.91 17.77
N LEU A 184 -4.18 5.99 18.68
CA LEU A 184 -5.10 5.46 19.70
C LEU A 184 -5.32 6.53 20.77
N LEU A 185 -6.50 7.18 20.75
CA LEU A 185 -6.84 8.32 21.62
C LEU A 185 -7.84 7.97 22.72
N GLY A 186 -8.44 6.82 22.71
CA GLY A 186 -9.45 6.41 23.66
C GLY A 186 -9.70 4.91 23.64
N PRO A 187 -10.59 4.40 24.52
CA PRO A 187 -10.93 2.99 24.56
C PRO A 187 -11.65 2.57 23.27
N PHE A 188 -11.40 1.34 22.88
CA PHE A 188 -12.15 0.67 21.82
C PHE A 188 -13.32 -0.10 22.49
N GLU A 189 -14.27 0.66 23.08
CA GLU A 189 -15.34 0.13 23.93
C GLU A 189 -16.40 -0.68 23.19
N GLY A 190 -17.13 -1.51 23.96
CA GLY A 190 -18.24 -2.35 23.51
C GLY A 190 -17.76 -3.64 22.86
N ASP A 191 -18.62 -4.31 22.08
CA ASP A 191 -18.28 -5.60 21.45
C ASP A 191 -17.29 -5.41 20.27
N ALA A 192 -16.03 -5.06 20.62
CA ALA A 192 -14.93 -4.93 19.66
C ALA A 192 -14.71 -6.24 18.92
N THR A 193 -14.88 -7.38 19.59
CA THR A 193 -14.70 -8.72 19.03
C THR A 193 -15.60 -8.95 17.81
N LYS A 194 -16.83 -8.42 17.85
CA LYS A 194 -17.77 -8.55 16.72
C LYS A 194 -17.30 -7.88 15.45
N VAL A 195 -16.75 -6.65 15.55
CA VAL A 195 -16.19 -5.92 14.41
C VAL A 195 -14.87 -6.55 13.97
N ILE A 196 -13.99 -6.86 14.93
CA ILE A 196 -12.66 -7.42 14.69
C ILE A 196 -12.73 -8.77 13.96
N ARG A 197 -13.74 -9.58 14.25
CA ARG A 197 -13.94 -10.89 13.59
C ARG A 197 -14.05 -10.82 12.07
N GLU A 198 -14.55 -9.71 11.54
CA GLU A 198 -14.68 -9.50 10.10
C GLU A 198 -13.47 -8.80 9.47
N LEU A 199 -12.51 -8.38 10.30
CA LEU A 199 -11.28 -7.75 9.86
C LEU A 199 -10.17 -8.78 9.65
N LYS A 200 -9.36 -8.56 8.64
CA LYS A 200 -8.20 -9.42 8.37
C LYS A 200 -6.90 -8.90 8.98
N TRP A 201 -6.91 -7.69 9.55
CA TRP A 201 -5.73 -7.08 10.14
C TRP A 201 -6.09 -5.89 11.03
N ILE A 202 -5.28 -5.66 12.08
CA ILE A 202 -5.37 -4.51 12.97
C ILE A 202 -4.01 -3.83 13.03
N VAL A 203 -3.98 -2.52 12.85
CA VAL A 203 -2.80 -1.68 13.05
C VAL A 203 -3.06 -0.76 14.23
N ILE A 204 -2.10 -0.64 15.15
CA ILE A 204 -2.20 0.23 16.33
C ILE A 204 -1.00 1.17 16.34
N GLY A 205 -1.26 2.47 16.51
CA GLY A 205 -0.24 3.50 16.63
C GLY A 205 -0.55 4.51 17.72
N ALA A 206 0.48 5.05 18.35
CA ALA A 206 0.37 6.17 19.27
C ALA A 206 0.58 7.49 18.56
N GLU A 207 0.11 8.59 19.14
CA GLU A 207 0.37 9.96 18.68
C GLU A 207 1.87 10.18 18.51
N THR A 208 2.25 10.90 17.48
CA THR A 208 3.65 11.23 17.17
C THR A 208 3.85 12.74 17.08
N GLY A 209 5.11 13.20 17.11
CA GLY A 209 5.44 14.62 17.02
C GLY A 209 5.25 15.37 18.35
N GLN A 210 4.91 16.65 18.31
CA GLN A 210 4.88 17.54 19.48
C GLN A 210 3.92 17.17 20.59
N ASN A 211 2.87 16.42 20.26
CA ASN A 211 1.86 15.98 21.23
C ASN A 211 2.09 14.56 21.72
N ALA A 212 3.14 13.91 21.27
CA ALA A 212 3.43 12.52 21.58
C ALA A 212 3.46 12.20 23.10
N GLU A 213 4.05 13.11 23.89
CA GLU A 213 4.16 12.95 25.33
C GLU A 213 2.86 13.28 26.09
N LYS A 214 1.96 14.06 25.47
CA LYS A 214 0.70 14.49 26.06
C LYS A 214 -0.43 13.49 25.86
N VAL A 215 -0.32 12.67 24.79
CA VAL A 215 -1.35 11.73 24.38
C VAL A 215 -0.76 10.32 24.37
N ILE A 216 -0.74 9.68 25.54
CA ILE A 216 -0.21 8.32 25.71
C ILE A 216 -1.39 7.36 25.84
N PRO A 217 -1.49 6.32 24.97
CA PRO A 217 -2.53 5.29 25.11
C PRO A 217 -2.44 4.57 26.45
N LYS A 218 -3.58 4.35 27.10
CA LYS A 218 -3.65 3.59 28.35
C LYS A 218 -3.48 2.09 28.09
N ALA A 219 -2.77 1.40 28.96
CA ALA A 219 -2.51 -0.04 28.84
C ALA A 219 -3.81 -0.86 28.70
N GLY A 220 -4.86 -0.53 29.44
CA GLY A 220 -6.15 -1.22 29.35
C GLY A 220 -6.77 -1.13 27.97
N TRP A 221 -6.69 0.00 27.27
CA TRP A 221 -7.22 0.13 25.91
C TRP A 221 -6.53 -0.82 24.91
N ILE A 222 -5.22 -1.00 25.11
CA ILE A 222 -4.41 -1.89 24.27
C ILE A 222 -4.77 -3.35 24.58
N GLN A 223 -4.89 -3.70 25.87
CA GLN A 223 -5.26 -5.04 26.31
C GLN A 223 -6.63 -5.47 25.79
N ASP A 224 -7.63 -4.58 25.79
CA ASP A 224 -8.97 -4.87 25.27
C ASP A 224 -8.94 -5.19 23.76
N ILE A 225 -8.15 -4.43 22.97
CA ILE A 225 -7.96 -4.68 21.55
C ILE A 225 -7.25 -6.02 21.34
N LEU A 226 -6.18 -6.29 22.10
CA LEU A 226 -5.42 -7.52 21.98
C LEU A 226 -6.24 -8.75 22.35
N ALA A 227 -7.00 -8.68 23.45
CA ALA A 227 -7.90 -9.76 23.87
C ALA A 227 -8.93 -10.09 22.78
N SER A 228 -9.53 -9.06 22.16
CA SER A 228 -10.46 -9.24 21.05
C SER A 228 -9.80 -9.82 19.80
N ALA A 229 -8.57 -9.40 19.49
CA ALA A 229 -7.79 -9.90 18.36
C ALA A 229 -7.39 -11.38 18.58
N ASP A 230 -6.96 -11.74 19.80
CA ASP A 230 -6.60 -13.11 20.14
C ASP A 230 -7.80 -14.05 20.11
N ALA A 231 -8.96 -13.59 20.55
CA ALA A 231 -10.22 -14.35 20.49
C ALA A 231 -10.69 -14.63 19.06
N THR A 232 -10.28 -13.81 18.09
CA THR A 232 -10.66 -13.96 16.67
C THR A 232 -9.52 -14.47 15.78
N GLY A 233 -8.30 -14.59 16.30
CA GLY A 233 -7.10 -14.92 15.52
C GLY A 233 -6.67 -13.82 14.55
N THR A 234 -7.10 -12.57 14.75
CA THR A 234 -6.80 -11.46 13.85
C THR A 234 -5.39 -10.93 14.10
N PRO A 235 -4.51 -10.85 13.09
CA PRO A 235 -3.16 -10.33 13.24
C PRO A 235 -3.14 -8.87 13.73
N VAL A 236 -2.19 -8.53 14.62
CA VAL A 236 -2.01 -7.18 15.15
C VAL A 236 -0.62 -6.65 14.84
N PHE A 237 -0.55 -5.48 14.24
CA PHE A 237 0.69 -4.75 14.00
C PHE A 237 0.73 -3.47 14.81
N MET A 238 1.65 -3.37 15.72
CA MET A 238 1.92 -2.14 16.47
C MET A 238 2.99 -1.32 15.75
N ARG A 239 2.70 -0.05 15.49
CA ARG A 239 3.71 0.90 15.00
C ARG A 239 4.83 1.06 16.00
N SER A 240 6.02 1.45 15.54
CA SER A 240 7.15 1.75 16.44
C SER A 240 6.82 2.80 17.49
N SER A 241 5.87 3.70 17.21
CA SER A 241 5.34 4.66 18.20
C SER A 241 4.73 4.01 19.44
N MET A 242 4.36 2.74 19.37
CA MET A 242 3.80 1.98 20.50
C MET A 242 4.87 1.45 21.46
N GLU A 243 6.13 1.34 21.03
CA GLU A 243 7.20 0.76 21.85
C GLU A 243 7.41 1.49 23.18
N ARG A 244 7.25 2.81 23.18
CA ARG A 244 7.31 3.63 24.40
C ARG A 244 6.15 3.37 25.37
N VAL A 245 5.05 2.73 24.91
CA VAL A 245 3.86 2.44 25.70
C VAL A 245 3.89 1.03 26.25
N VAL A 246 4.25 0.04 25.43
CA VAL A 246 4.20 -1.39 25.76
C VAL A 246 5.57 -1.99 26.03
N GLY A 247 6.64 -1.25 25.78
CA GLY A 247 8.01 -1.75 25.80
C GLY A 247 8.32 -2.67 24.61
N SER A 248 9.59 -2.92 24.35
CA SER A 248 10.02 -3.76 23.19
C SER A 248 9.47 -5.19 23.26
N LYS A 249 9.36 -5.76 24.48
CA LYS A 249 8.81 -7.11 24.70
C LYS A 249 7.30 -7.20 24.48
N GLY A 250 6.57 -6.11 24.62
CA GLY A 250 5.10 -6.05 24.42
C GLY A 250 4.70 -5.76 22.97
N MET A 251 5.65 -5.54 22.08
CA MET A 251 5.36 -5.20 20.68
C MET A 251 4.88 -6.42 19.90
N ARG A 252 3.75 -6.27 19.21
CA ARG A 252 3.29 -7.22 18.17
C ARG A 252 3.55 -6.64 16.81
N ARG A 253 4.05 -7.47 15.88
CA ARG A 253 4.43 -7.08 14.53
C ARG A 253 3.81 -8.01 13.49
N ASP A 254 2.62 -8.54 13.79
CA ASP A 254 1.95 -9.51 12.94
C ASP A 254 1.41 -8.83 11.68
N LYS A 255 1.74 -9.39 10.54
CA LYS A 255 1.19 -8.96 9.25
C LYS A 255 0.42 -10.13 8.64
N PRO A 256 -0.64 -9.86 7.86
CA PRO A 256 -1.26 -10.90 7.05
C PRO A 256 -0.22 -11.63 6.19
N PRO A 257 -0.36 -12.95 5.98
CA PRO A 257 0.64 -13.77 5.27
C PRO A 257 1.10 -13.19 3.94
N VAL A 258 0.20 -12.60 3.18
CA VAL A 258 0.50 -11.95 1.89
C VAL A 258 1.50 -10.80 1.97
N PHE A 259 1.68 -10.18 3.15
CA PHE A 259 2.70 -9.14 3.39
C PHE A 259 3.99 -9.70 4.00
N LEU A 260 3.98 -10.95 4.47
CA LEU A 260 5.15 -11.62 5.06
C LEU A 260 6.06 -12.21 3.99
N GLU A 261 5.54 -12.49 2.81
CA GLU A 261 6.37 -12.73 1.65
C GLU A 261 7.13 -11.43 1.37
N LYS A 262 8.23 -11.23 2.14
CA LYS A 262 9.17 -10.14 1.86
C LYS A 262 9.58 -10.32 0.42
N ILE A 263 9.06 -9.44 -0.42
CA ILE A 263 9.63 -9.29 -1.74
C ILE A 263 11.08 -8.90 -1.50
N PRO A 264 12.03 -9.77 -1.83
CA PRO A 264 13.42 -9.58 -1.43
C PRO A 264 13.97 -8.25 -1.94
N THR A 265 14.98 -7.69 -1.32
CA THR A 265 15.73 -6.55 -1.85
C THR A 265 16.17 -6.84 -3.29
N LYS A 266 16.46 -5.83 -4.11
CA LYS A 266 16.87 -6.03 -5.51
C LYS A 266 17.95 -7.14 -5.64
N ALA A 267 18.96 -7.15 -4.76
CA ALA A 267 20.00 -8.18 -4.75
C ALA A 267 19.50 -9.57 -4.32
N GLN A 268 18.52 -9.63 -3.40
CA GLN A 268 17.89 -10.90 -3.01
C GLN A 268 16.91 -11.40 -4.06
N LYS A 269 16.26 -10.49 -4.80
CA LYS A 269 15.36 -10.80 -5.91
C LYS A 269 16.10 -11.34 -7.12
N GLU A 270 17.21 -10.70 -7.49
CA GLU A 270 18.11 -11.22 -8.53
C GLU A 270 18.64 -12.61 -8.19
N ARG A 271 18.68 -12.99 -6.91
CA ARG A 271 19.06 -14.34 -6.45
C ARG A 271 17.91 -15.33 -6.32
N LEU A 272 16.69 -14.85 -6.10
CA LEU A 272 15.53 -15.70 -5.77
C LEU A 272 14.49 -15.76 -6.87
N TRP A 273 14.55 -14.87 -7.84
CA TRP A 273 13.64 -14.79 -8.97
C TRP A 273 14.42 -14.76 -10.28
N GLU A 274 13.86 -15.37 -11.27
CA GLU A 274 14.50 -15.50 -12.58
C GLU A 274 13.45 -15.31 -13.68
N THR A 275 13.89 -14.83 -14.84
CA THR A 275 13.04 -14.75 -16.02
C THR A 275 13.15 -16.04 -16.81
N CYS A 276 12.01 -16.63 -17.17
CA CYS A 276 11.99 -17.75 -18.09
C CYS A 276 12.59 -17.34 -19.43
N THR A 277 13.62 -18.05 -19.88
CA THR A 277 14.31 -17.75 -21.13
C THR A 277 13.49 -18.03 -22.38
N VAL A 278 12.35 -18.73 -22.22
CA VAL A 278 11.47 -19.11 -23.34
C VAL A 278 10.29 -18.14 -23.46
N CYS A 279 9.50 -17.95 -22.39
CA CYS A 279 8.29 -17.14 -22.44
C CYS A 279 8.44 -15.73 -21.81
N GLY A 280 9.58 -15.42 -21.20
CA GLY A 280 9.82 -14.15 -20.55
C GLY A 280 9.14 -13.97 -19.20
N GLU A 281 8.44 -15.00 -18.68
CA GLU A 281 7.74 -14.94 -17.41
C GLU A 281 8.73 -14.87 -16.24
N TYR A 282 8.48 -13.96 -15.29
CA TYR A 282 9.32 -13.76 -14.12
C TYR A 282 8.74 -14.52 -12.93
N ARG A 283 9.49 -15.49 -12.40
CA ARG A 283 9.05 -16.42 -11.34
C ARG A 283 10.11 -16.63 -10.27
N PRO A 284 9.70 -17.11 -9.07
CA PRO A 284 10.64 -17.55 -8.05
C PRO A 284 11.56 -18.65 -8.58
N MET A 285 12.86 -18.57 -8.28
CA MET A 285 13.84 -19.58 -8.72
C MET A 285 13.50 -21.00 -8.23
N LYS A 286 12.84 -21.13 -7.06
CA LYS A 286 12.38 -22.42 -6.52
C LYS A 286 11.41 -23.14 -7.47
N ASP A 287 10.71 -22.36 -8.30
CA ASP A 287 9.70 -22.85 -9.25
C ASP A 287 10.25 -22.90 -10.70
N MET A 288 11.58 -22.80 -10.86
CA MET A 288 12.24 -22.75 -12.16
C MET A 288 13.15 -23.95 -12.37
N TYR A 289 13.21 -24.44 -13.59
CA TYR A 289 14.11 -25.48 -14.01
C TYR A 289 15.35 -24.88 -14.69
N ALA A 290 16.53 -25.27 -14.24
CA ALA A 290 17.79 -24.81 -14.82
C ALA A 290 18.33 -25.84 -15.82
N LEU A 291 18.52 -25.42 -17.07
CA LEU A 291 19.24 -26.21 -18.06
C LEU A 291 20.74 -25.98 -17.89
N LEU A 292 21.48 -27.04 -17.61
CA LEU A 292 22.93 -27.01 -17.37
C LEU A 292 23.69 -27.67 -18.52
N LEU A 293 24.66 -26.96 -19.07
CA LEU A 293 25.66 -27.58 -19.97
C LEU A 293 26.66 -28.38 -19.15
N ARG A 294 26.79 -29.68 -19.48
CA ARG A 294 27.92 -30.51 -18.98
C ARG A 294 29.24 -29.98 -19.53
N ARG A 295 30.17 -29.66 -18.65
CA ARG A 295 31.54 -29.30 -18.99
C ARG A 295 32.48 -30.46 -18.80
N LYS A 296 33.75 -30.28 -19.18
CA LYS A 296 34.80 -31.30 -18.99
C LYS A 296 34.96 -31.64 -17.49
N ARG A 297 35.46 -32.84 -17.25
CA ARG A 297 35.66 -33.36 -15.88
C ARG A 297 36.49 -32.38 -15.04
N GLY A 298 35.96 -31.90 -13.93
CA GLY A 298 36.59 -30.92 -13.03
C GLY A 298 36.08 -29.49 -13.14
N GLU A 299 35.27 -29.14 -14.14
CA GLU A 299 34.63 -27.82 -14.24
C GLU A 299 33.19 -27.84 -13.75
N SER A 300 32.78 -26.77 -13.09
CA SER A 300 31.37 -26.59 -12.68
C SER A 300 30.45 -26.47 -13.90
N PRO A 301 29.26 -27.09 -13.88
CA PRO A 301 28.30 -26.97 -14.99
C PRO A 301 27.89 -25.52 -15.22
N LYS A 302 27.79 -25.11 -16.48
CA LYS A 302 27.32 -23.78 -16.84
C LYS A 302 25.80 -23.78 -17.06
N ARG A 303 25.07 -22.95 -16.33
CA ARG A 303 23.65 -22.74 -16.58
C ARG A 303 23.48 -21.95 -17.90
N VAL A 304 22.68 -22.48 -18.82
CA VAL A 304 22.44 -21.90 -20.13
C VAL A 304 21.01 -21.39 -20.32
N ALA A 305 20.06 -21.94 -19.56
CA ALA A 305 18.68 -21.51 -19.60
C ALA A 305 18.02 -21.68 -18.22
N CYS A 306 16.99 -20.91 -17.97
CA CYS A 306 16.09 -21.04 -16.84
C CYS A 306 14.68 -21.05 -17.37
N MET A 307 13.89 -22.08 -17.07
CA MET A 307 12.57 -22.29 -17.64
C MET A 307 11.51 -22.39 -16.55
N CYS A 308 10.34 -21.77 -16.76
CA CYS A 308 9.18 -22.02 -15.92
C CYS A 308 8.65 -23.46 -16.14
N PRO A 309 7.85 -24.02 -15.21
CA PRO A 309 7.35 -25.39 -15.32
C PRO A 309 6.72 -25.70 -16.67
N GLY A 310 5.82 -24.86 -17.17
CA GLY A 310 5.16 -25.09 -18.46
C GLY A 310 6.12 -25.12 -19.64
N CYS A 311 7.08 -24.21 -19.70
CA CYS A 311 8.11 -24.19 -20.76
C CYS A 311 9.08 -25.37 -20.63
N TYR A 312 9.40 -25.81 -19.41
CA TYR A 312 10.23 -26.99 -19.19
C TYR A 312 9.52 -28.28 -19.58
N GLU A 313 8.26 -28.44 -19.27
CA GLU A 313 7.46 -29.60 -19.70
C GLU A 313 7.36 -29.67 -21.23
N GLN A 314 7.15 -28.55 -21.90
CA GLN A 314 7.12 -28.51 -23.36
C GLN A 314 8.49 -28.86 -23.94
N PHE A 315 9.57 -28.25 -23.42
CA PHE A 315 10.93 -28.57 -23.82
C PHE A 315 11.28 -30.04 -23.60
N SER A 316 10.85 -30.59 -22.46
CA SER A 316 11.07 -32.00 -22.11
C SER A 316 10.37 -32.95 -23.09
N ARG A 317 9.11 -32.71 -23.42
CA ARG A 317 8.37 -33.46 -24.45
C ARG A 317 9.07 -33.38 -25.79
N ASP A 318 9.47 -32.20 -26.23
CA ASP A 318 10.07 -32.00 -27.54
C ASP A 318 11.48 -32.62 -27.67
N HIS A 319 12.22 -32.80 -26.56
CA HIS A 319 13.62 -33.23 -26.60
C HIS A 319 13.89 -34.62 -26.02
N PHE A 320 13.04 -35.14 -25.14
CA PHE A 320 13.23 -36.45 -24.51
C PHE A 320 12.34 -37.55 -25.09
N GLU A 321 11.13 -37.25 -25.51
CA GLU A 321 10.23 -38.24 -26.15
C GLU A 321 10.73 -38.68 -27.53
N ARG A 322 11.50 -37.83 -28.24
CA ARG A 322 12.15 -38.22 -29.51
C ARG A 322 13.31 -39.18 -29.39
N ARG A 323 13.75 -39.58 -28.19
CA ARG A 323 14.82 -40.53 -27.99
C ARG A 323 14.38 -41.97 -27.85
N GLU A 324 13.09 -42.23 -27.67
CA GLU A 324 12.53 -43.59 -27.62
C GLU A 324 12.10 -44.10 -29.00
N GLU A 325 12.13 -43.26 -30.04
CA GLU A 325 11.81 -43.64 -31.43
C GLU A 325 13.06 -43.83 -32.33
N ARG A 326 14.27 -44.03 -31.74
CA ARG A 326 15.47 -44.36 -32.51
C ARG A 326 16.17 -45.62 -32.03
#